data_bce59d6906147041a4615ae38816e1f4
#
_entry.id   bce59d6906147041a4615ae38816e1f4
#
_cell.length_a   1.000
_cell.length_b   1.000
_cell.length_c   1.000
_cell.angle_alpha   90.00
_cell.angle_beta   90.00
_cell.angle_gamma   90.00
#
_symmetry.space_group_name_H-M   'P 1'
#
loop_
_entity.id
_entity.type
_entity.pdbx_description
1 polymer ?
#
loop_
_entity_poly.entity_id
_entity_poly.type
_entity_poly.pdbx_seq_one_letter_code
_entity_poly.pdbx_strand_id
1 'polypeptide(L)'
;VSKRRVVVTGLGMLSPVGNTAESSWQALLNGQSGISLIDHFDASEFATRFAGMVKDFDPEQYGINRKDARKMDLFIQYGIAAGMQALDDSGLTINEENAERIGVAIGSGIGGLGLIEQNHSSLINSGPRKLSPFFIPSTIINMVSGHLSIMKGLQGPNIAVTTACTTGTHTIGMAGRMIAYGDAEVMVAGGTEKASTPMGMGGFAAAKALSNRNDEPQKASRPWDKDRDGFVLGDGAGVLVLEEYEHAKARGARIYAELVGFGMSGDAYHMTAPPADGNGGARAMKNAIKDAGIAPEQIGYINAHGTSTPLGDVAELRGMKSVFGEHAKSLMISSTKSMTGHLLGAAGAIEAIITVLALRDQVAPPTINLDNPDEECDLDLVPHVAKPGSFEYALSNSFGFGGTNGSLIFKRV
;
A
#
# COMPACT_ATOMS: atom_id res chain seq x y z
N VAL A 1 21.28 -2.48 -23.14
CA VAL A 1 19.84 -2.71 -23.38
C VAL A 1 19.11 -1.48 -22.88
N SER A 2 18.39 -0.77 -23.75
CA SER A 2 17.57 0.38 -23.32
C SER A 2 16.44 -0.15 -22.43
N LYS A 3 16.22 0.51 -21.28
CA LYS A 3 15.15 0.20 -20.34
C LYS A 3 13.80 0.40 -21.06
N ARG A 4 12.93 -0.63 -21.08
CA ARG A 4 11.59 -0.50 -21.64
C ARG A 4 10.72 0.35 -20.74
N ARG A 5 9.79 1.10 -21.31
CA ARG A 5 8.84 1.92 -20.56
C ARG A 5 7.75 1.05 -19.93
N VAL A 6 7.33 1.41 -18.73
CA VAL A 6 6.34 0.66 -17.96
C VAL A 6 5.17 1.58 -17.62
N VAL A 7 3.95 1.15 -17.93
CA VAL A 7 2.73 1.93 -17.70
C VAL A 7 1.74 1.18 -16.84
N VAL A 8 0.84 1.93 -16.22
CA VAL A 8 -0.26 1.39 -15.41
C VAL A 8 -1.51 1.35 -16.27
N THR A 9 -2.07 0.16 -16.48
CA THR A 9 -3.25 -0.05 -17.33
C THR A 9 -4.48 -0.53 -16.55
N GLY A 10 -4.32 -0.98 -15.30
CA GLY A 10 -5.44 -1.43 -14.47
C GLY A 10 -5.20 -1.18 -12.99
N LEU A 11 -6.27 -0.93 -12.26
CA LEU A 11 -6.30 -0.61 -10.83
C LEU A 11 -7.33 -1.46 -10.10
N GLY A 12 -6.95 -2.01 -8.95
CA GLY A 12 -7.86 -2.71 -8.05
C GLY A 12 -7.53 -2.39 -6.60
N MET A 13 -8.56 -2.11 -5.79
CA MET A 13 -8.37 -1.69 -4.40
C MET A 13 -9.51 -2.15 -3.52
N LEU A 14 -9.15 -2.63 -2.34
CA LEU A 14 -9.98 -2.75 -1.16
C LEU A 14 -9.35 -1.92 -0.05
N SER A 15 -10.12 -1.04 0.55
CA SER A 15 -9.65 -0.16 1.61
C SER A 15 -10.73 0.07 2.67
N PRO A 16 -10.39 0.64 3.84
CA PRO A 16 -11.38 0.99 4.85
C PRO A 16 -12.43 2.02 4.39
N VAL A 17 -12.17 2.74 3.29
CA VAL A 17 -13.06 3.78 2.77
C VAL A 17 -13.78 3.39 1.48
N GLY A 18 -13.51 2.19 0.92
CA GLY A 18 -14.19 1.71 -0.27
C GLY A 18 -13.63 0.39 -0.79
N ASN A 19 -14.45 -0.37 -1.53
CA ASN A 19 -14.11 -1.69 -2.06
C ASN A 19 -13.72 -1.68 -3.55
N THR A 20 -13.50 -0.50 -4.12
CA THR A 20 -12.92 -0.30 -5.46
C THR A 20 -11.97 0.88 -5.44
N ALA A 21 -11.10 1.00 -6.45
CA ALA A 21 -10.20 2.14 -6.59
C ALA A 21 -10.99 3.46 -6.69
N GLU A 22 -12.05 3.50 -7.48
CA GLU A 22 -12.84 4.72 -7.68
C GLU A 22 -13.66 5.10 -6.44
N SER A 23 -14.34 4.13 -5.78
CA SER A 23 -15.09 4.43 -4.55
C SER A 23 -14.18 4.90 -3.42
N SER A 24 -13.00 4.29 -3.27
CA SER A 24 -12.00 4.71 -2.32
C SER A 24 -11.49 6.13 -2.64
N TRP A 25 -11.21 6.41 -3.91
CA TRP A 25 -10.74 7.72 -4.35
C TRP A 25 -11.73 8.84 -4.03
N GLN A 26 -13.02 8.63 -4.36
CA GLN A 26 -14.07 9.61 -4.05
C GLN A 26 -14.22 9.84 -2.54
N ALA A 27 -14.14 8.79 -1.74
CA ALA A 27 -14.17 8.90 -0.28
C ALA A 27 -12.97 9.71 0.26
N LEU A 28 -11.77 9.46 -0.28
CA LEU A 28 -10.54 10.18 0.10
C LEU A 28 -10.61 11.66 -0.27
N LEU A 29 -11.09 12.00 -1.46
CA LEU A 29 -11.26 13.40 -1.87
C LEU A 29 -12.25 14.16 -0.96
N ASN A 30 -13.26 13.45 -0.46
CA ASN A 30 -14.25 13.99 0.48
C ASN A 30 -13.78 14.00 1.96
N GLY A 31 -12.54 13.61 2.24
CA GLY A 31 -12.01 13.57 3.61
C GLY A 31 -12.69 12.55 4.53
N GLN A 32 -13.21 11.45 3.99
CA GLN A 32 -13.93 10.44 4.76
C GLN A 32 -12.95 9.53 5.51
N SER A 33 -13.15 9.38 6.82
CA SER A 33 -12.39 8.41 7.62
C SER A 33 -13.01 7.02 7.52
N GLY A 34 -12.18 6.00 7.27
CA GLY A 34 -12.56 4.59 7.33
C GLY A 34 -12.34 3.93 8.69
N ILE A 35 -11.87 4.69 9.68
CA ILE A 35 -11.55 4.18 11.01
C ILE A 35 -12.83 4.00 11.84
N SER A 36 -12.97 2.83 12.48
CA SER A 36 -14.09 2.48 13.32
C SER A 36 -13.68 1.56 14.48
N LEU A 37 -14.54 1.43 15.48
CA LEU A 37 -14.33 0.44 16.54
C LEU A 37 -14.29 -0.97 15.95
N ILE A 38 -13.44 -1.82 16.53
CA ILE A 38 -13.32 -3.23 16.16
C ILE A 38 -14.59 -3.96 16.60
N ASP A 39 -15.19 -4.73 15.68
CA ASP A 39 -16.45 -5.46 15.88
C ASP A 39 -16.35 -6.98 15.61
N HIS A 40 -15.24 -7.45 15.07
CA HIS A 40 -15.05 -8.87 14.70
C HIS A 40 -14.37 -9.72 15.79
N PHE A 41 -13.96 -9.11 16.90
CA PHE A 41 -13.58 -9.78 18.15
C PHE A 41 -13.78 -8.84 19.34
N ASP A 42 -13.79 -9.38 20.55
CA ASP A 42 -13.90 -8.59 21.78
C ASP A 42 -12.58 -7.83 22.04
N ALA A 43 -12.58 -6.54 21.80
CA ALA A 43 -11.44 -5.66 21.99
C ALA A 43 -11.47 -4.89 23.34
N SER A 44 -12.39 -5.20 24.27
CA SER A 44 -12.60 -4.45 25.50
C SER A 44 -11.35 -4.33 26.39
N GLU A 45 -10.53 -5.37 26.42
CA GLU A 45 -9.28 -5.43 27.19
C GLU A 45 -8.06 -4.84 26.47
N PHE A 46 -8.21 -4.42 25.19
CA PHE A 46 -7.11 -3.87 24.41
C PHE A 46 -6.93 -2.38 24.63
N ALA A 47 -5.66 -1.92 24.67
CA ALA A 47 -5.32 -0.51 24.77
C ALA A 47 -5.85 0.31 23.57
N THR A 48 -5.82 -0.29 22.37
CA THR A 48 -6.39 0.25 21.13
C THR A 48 -7.54 -0.63 20.68
N ARG A 49 -8.74 -0.04 20.49
CA ARG A 49 -9.99 -0.74 20.20
C ARG A 49 -10.61 -0.38 18.86
N PHE A 50 -9.84 0.21 17.96
CA PHE A 50 -10.28 0.66 16.64
C PHE A 50 -9.23 0.35 15.58
N ALA A 51 -9.68 0.25 14.33
CA ALA A 51 -8.84 0.03 13.16
C ALA A 51 -9.55 0.50 11.89
N GLY A 52 -8.81 0.59 10.79
CA GLY A 52 -9.38 0.73 9.45
C GLY A 52 -9.66 -0.64 8.86
N MET A 53 -10.91 -1.08 8.89
CA MET A 53 -11.30 -2.40 8.42
C MET A 53 -11.98 -2.31 7.04
N VAL A 54 -11.79 -3.34 6.21
CA VAL A 54 -12.59 -3.53 4.98
C VAL A 54 -14.01 -3.89 5.39
N LYS A 55 -15.00 -3.19 4.82
CA LYS A 55 -16.42 -3.36 5.11
C LYS A 55 -17.13 -4.07 3.97
N ASP A 56 -18.18 -4.81 4.28
CA ASP A 56 -19.09 -5.43 3.30
C ASP A 56 -18.36 -6.25 2.22
N PHE A 57 -17.29 -6.94 2.62
CA PHE A 57 -16.53 -7.79 1.69
C PHE A 57 -17.24 -9.11 1.43
N ASP A 58 -17.52 -9.38 0.18
CA ASP A 58 -18.08 -10.65 -0.29
C ASP A 58 -17.11 -11.30 -1.30
N PRO A 59 -16.40 -12.38 -0.92
CA PRO A 59 -15.46 -13.04 -1.82
C PRO A 59 -16.09 -13.65 -3.08
N GLU A 60 -17.38 -13.99 -3.05
CA GLU A 60 -18.07 -14.59 -4.20
C GLU A 60 -18.14 -13.62 -5.40
N GLN A 61 -18.19 -12.31 -5.15
CA GLN A 61 -18.13 -11.28 -6.19
C GLN A 61 -16.83 -11.30 -7.00
N TYR A 62 -15.77 -11.89 -6.47
CA TYR A 62 -14.45 -11.98 -7.09
C TYR A 62 -14.08 -13.40 -7.51
N GLY A 63 -15.08 -14.28 -7.66
CA GLY A 63 -14.87 -15.66 -8.09
C GLY A 63 -14.32 -16.61 -7.01
N ILE A 64 -14.28 -16.17 -5.75
CA ILE A 64 -13.86 -17.01 -4.62
C ILE A 64 -15.11 -17.58 -3.97
N ASN A 65 -15.44 -18.84 -4.28
CA ASN A 65 -16.60 -19.48 -3.68
C ASN A 65 -16.37 -19.74 -2.17
N ARG A 66 -17.47 -19.93 -1.41
CA ARG A 66 -17.42 -20.09 0.05
C ARG A 66 -16.56 -21.27 0.53
N LYS A 67 -16.46 -22.34 -0.26
CA LYS A 67 -15.64 -23.52 0.09
C LYS A 67 -14.15 -23.17 -0.01
N ASP A 68 -13.76 -22.42 -1.01
CA ASP A 68 -12.36 -22.03 -1.21
C ASP A 68 -11.98 -20.86 -0.29
N ALA A 69 -12.89 -19.93 0.00
CA ALA A 69 -12.67 -18.87 0.97
C ALA A 69 -12.25 -19.40 2.36
N ARG A 70 -12.82 -20.55 2.80
CA ARG A 70 -12.46 -21.20 4.08
C ARG A 70 -11.03 -21.76 4.12
N LYS A 71 -10.36 -21.85 2.96
CA LYS A 71 -8.98 -22.36 2.83
C LYS A 71 -7.97 -21.23 2.66
N MET A 72 -8.41 -19.97 2.79
CA MET A 72 -7.60 -18.79 2.56
C MET A 72 -7.80 -17.80 3.72
N ASP A 73 -6.71 -17.32 4.29
CA ASP A 73 -6.81 -16.17 5.20
C ASP A 73 -7.34 -14.94 4.44
N LEU A 74 -7.94 -13.99 5.14
CA LEU A 74 -8.55 -12.81 4.53
C LEU A 74 -7.55 -11.97 3.73
N PHE A 75 -6.27 -11.92 4.11
CA PHE A 75 -5.29 -11.19 3.30
C PHE A 75 -5.15 -11.78 1.90
N ILE A 76 -5.27 -13.11 1.74
CA ILE A 76 -5.26 -13.77 0.42
C ILE A 76 -6.51 -13.38 -0.35
N GLN A 77 -7.69 -13.43 0.28
CA GLN A 77 -8.95 -13.08 -0.35
C GLN A 77 -8.97 -11.62 -0.83
N TYR A 78 -8.48 -10.69 0.00
CA TYR A 78 -8.36 -9.27 -0.37
C TYR A 78 -7.40 -9.06 -1.55
N GLY A 79 -6.23 -9.71 -1.53
CA GLY A 79 -5.26 -9.63 -2.62
C GLY A 79 -5.79 -10.18 -3.93
N ILE A 80 -6.50 -11.31 -3.90
CA ILE A 80 -7.19 -11.89 -5.08
C ILE A 80 -8.25 -10.90 -5.58
N ALA A 81 -9.10 -10.38 -4.71
CA ALA A 81 -10.16 -9.46 -5.10
C ALA A 81 -9.62 -8.20 -5.77
N ALA A 82 -8.58 -7.57 -5.20
CA ALA A 82 -7.93 -6.43 -5.82
C ALA A 82 -7.25 -6.79 -7.15
N GLY A 83 -6.63 -7.99 -7.24
CA GLY A 83 -6.03 -8.49 -8.48
C GLY A 83 -7.05 -8.73 -9.58
N MET A 84 -8.22 -9.28 -9.24
CA MET A 84 -9.33 -9.47 -10.20
C MET A 84 -9.85 -8.13 -10.71
N GLN A 85 -10.08 -7.16 -9.81
CA GLN A 85 -10.47 -5.80 -10.20
C GLN A 85 -9.45 -5.16 -11.16
N ALA A 86 -8.15 -5.25 -10.84
CA ALA A 86 -7.10 -4.66 -11.66
C ALA A 86 -7.03 -5.29 -13.07
N LEU A 87 -7.17 -6.61 -13.17
CA LEU A 87 -7.21 -7.32 -14.45
C LEU A 87 -8.44 -6.93 -15.25
N ASP A 88 -9.62 -6.88 -14.63
CA ASP A 88 -10.87 -6.50 -15.31
C ASP A 88 -10.80 -5.03 -15.78
N ASP A 89 -10.28 -4.13 -14.95
CA ASP A 89 -10.09 -2.71 -15.28
C ASP A 89 -9.10 -2.50 -16.43
N SER A 90 -8.04 -3.34 -16.51
CA SER A 90 -7.05 -3.28 -17.57
C SER A 90 -7.58 -3.67 -18.96
N GLY A 91 -8.69 -4.40 -19.00
CA GLY A 91 -9.23 -4.98 -20.25
C GLY A 91 -8.29 -5.99 -20.92
N LEU A 92 -7.30 -6.53 -20.18
CA LEU A 92 -6.34 -7.49 -20.72
C LEU A 92 -7.00 -8.83 -20.97
N THR A 93 -6.92 -9.31 -22.22
CA THR A 93 -7.32 -10.68 -22.57
C THR A 93 -6.14 -11.63 -22.37
N ILE A 94 -6.34 -12.66 -21.55
CA ILE A 94 -5.36 -13.68 -21.26
C ILE A 94 -5.68 -14.92 -22.09
N ASN A 95 -4.68 -15.45 -22.79
CA ASN A 95 -4.79 -16.64 -23.66
C ASN A 95 -3.48 -17.42 -23.67
N GLU A 96 -3.44 -18.56 -24.37
CA GLU A 96 -2.27 -19.43 -24.42
C GLU A 96 -1.03 -18.75 -25.05
N GLU A 97 -1.22 -17.76 -25.92
CA GLU A 97 -0.13 -17.08 -26.62
C GLU A 97 0.62 -16.08 -25.71
N ASN A 98 -0.09 -15.47 -24.73
CA ASN A 98 0.46 -14.43 -23.88
C ASN A 98 0.64 -14.83 -22.41
N ALA A 99 0.06 -15.95 -21.96
CA ALA A 99 0.07 -16.37 -20.56
C ALA A 99 1.47 -16.43 -19.93
N GLU A 100 2.46 -16.92 -20.67
CA GLU A 100 3.86 -17.03 -20.20
C GLU A 100 4.56 -15.66 -20.03
N ARG A 101 3.98 -14.60 -20.57
CA ARG A 101 4.50 -13.23 -20.49
C ARG A 101 3.76 -12.36 -19.47
N ILE A 102 2.79 -12.93 -18.74
CA ILE A 102 1.99 -12.23 -17.72
C ILE A 102 2.29 -12.84 -16.36
N GLY A 103 2.95 -12.06 -15.50
CA GLY A 103 3.36 -12.49 -14.16
C GLY A 103 2.51 -11.87 -13.05
N VAL A 104 2.73 -12.35 -11.84
CA VAL A 104 2.08 -11.88 -10.61
C VAL A 104 3.12 -11.64 -9.52
N ALA A 105 3.02 -10.50 -8.87
CA ALA A 105 3.85 -10.14 -7.73
C ALA A 105 2.97 -9.42 -6.69
N ILE A 106 2.45 -10.13 -5.69
CA ILE A 106 1.64 -9.54 -4.61
C ILE A 106 2.23 -9.98 -3.28
N GLY A 107 2.64 -8.99 -2.48
CA GLY A 107 3.26 -9.20 -1.18
C GLY A 107 2.32 -8.92 -0.01
N SER A 108 2.78 -9.29 1.18
CA SER A 108 2.13 -8.94 2.46
C SER A 108 3.22 -8.75 3.51
N GLY A 109 3.00 -7.88 4.49
CA GLY A 109 3.95 -7.65 5.56
C GLY A 109 3.98 -8.78 6.60
N ILE A 110 2.81 -9.31 6.95
CA ILE A 110 2.66 -10.32 8.02
C ILE A 110 2.06 -11.64 7.48
N GLY A 111 1.20 -11.59 6.47
CA GLY A 111 0.52 -12.76 5.93
C GLY A 111 -0.67 -13.21 6.78
N GLY A 112 -0.92 -14.50 6.86
CA GLY A 112 -2.13 -15.10 7.41
C GLY A 112 -2.20 -15.16 8.93
N LEU A 113 -2.01 -14.04 9.62
CA LEU A 113 -1.96 -13.97 11.08
C LEU A 113 -3.24 -14.50 11.74
N GLY A 114 -4.42 -14.19 11.18
CA GLY A 114 -5.70 -14.65 11.73
C GLY A 114 -5.84 -16.18 11.75
N LEU A 115 -5.48 -16.84 10.66
CA LEU A 115 -5.51 -18.32 10.61
C LEU A 115 -4.38 -18.97 11.41
N ILE A 116 -3.24 -18.29 11.56
CA ILE A 116 -2.17 -18.75 12.48
C ILE A 116 -2.70 -18.78 13.92
N GLU A 117 -3.35 -17.71 14.38
CA GLU A 117 -3.97 -17.64 15.71
C GLU A 117 -5.00 -18.75 15.94
N GLN A 118 -5.91 -18.94 14.98
CA GLN A 118 -6.97 -19.95 15.05
C GLN A 118 -6.41 -21.37 15.10
N ASN A 119 -5.44 -21.69 14.23
CA ASN A 119 -4.83 -23.02 14.21
C ASN A 119 -3.96 -23.26 15.45
N HIS A 120 -3.26 -22.24 15.96
CA HIS A 120 -2.54 -22.34 17.22
C HIS A 120 -3.50 -22.65 18.38
N SER A 121 -4.62 -21.96 18.49
CA SER A 121 -5.65 -22.23 19.50
C SER A 121 -6.22 -23.65 19.36
N SER A 122 -6.47 -24.12 18.15
CA SER A 122 -6.91 -25.51 17.89
C SER A 122 -5.86 -26.53 18.32
N LEU A 123 -4.58 -26.25 18.05
CA LEU A 123 -3.48 -27.13 18.48
C LEU A 123 -3.42 -27.25 20.00
N ILE A 124 -3.47 -26.15 20.73
CA ILE A 124 -3.37 -26.14 22.19
C ILE A 124 -4.59 -26.80 22.84
N ASN A 125 -5.80 -26.45 22.38
CA ASN A 125 -7.04 -26.92 23.03
C ASN A 125 -7.46 -28.35 22.62
N SER A 126 -7.05 -28.80 21.42
CA SER A 126 -7.61 -30.04 20.84
C SER A 126 -6.57 -30.98 20.20
N GLY A 127 -5.29 -30.60 20.24
CA GLY A 127 -4.16 -31.39 19.75
C GLY A 127 -3.94 -31.33 18.22
N PRO A 128 -2.83 -31.93 17.74
CA PRO A 128 -2.34 -31.75 16.36
C PRO A 128 -3.28 -32.33 15.28
N ARG A 129 -4.15 -33.30 15.64
CA ARG A 129 -5.12 -33.87 14.67
C ARG A 129 -6.24 -32.89 14.28
N LYS A 130 -6.37 -31.76 14.98
CA LYS A 130 -7.38 -30.72 14.70
C LYS A 130 -6.85 -29.57 13.85
N LEU A 131 -5.56 -29.59 13.50
CA LEU A 131 -5.03 -28.63 12.54
C LEU A 131 -5.67 -28.80 11.16
N SER A 132 -5.95 -27.70 10.52
CA SER A 132 -6.45 -27.72 9.14
C SER A 132 -5.38 -28.29 8.18
N PRO A 133 -5.73 -29.20 7.26
CA PRO A 133 -4.80 -29.64 6.22
C PRO A 133 -4.41 -28.50 5.25
N PHE A 134 -5.18 -27.42 5.25
CA PHE A 134 -4.90 -26.22 4.46
C PHE A 134 -4.13 -25.14 5.24
N PHE A 135 -3.75 -25.39 6.51
CA PHE A 135 -3.13 -24.38 7.36
C PHE A 135 -1.93 -23.68 6.68
N ILE A 136 -0.98 -24.44 6.20
CA ILE A 136 0.21 -23.84 5.56
C ILE A 136 -0.17 -23.03 4.30
N PRO A 137 -0.83 -23.61 3.28
CA PRO A 137 -1.17 -22.82 2.08
C PRO A 137 -2.17 -21.69 2.34
N SER A 138 -2.93 -21.72 3.45
CA SER A 138 -3.84 -20.63 3.80
C SER A 138 -3.16 -19.41 4.45
N THR A 139 -1.89 -19.53 4.85
CA THR A 139 -1.21 -18.49 5.63
C THR A 139 0.05 -17.92 5.00
N ILE A 140 0.72 -18.65 4.09
CA ILE A 140 1.97 -18.19 3.49
C ILE A 140 1.73 -17.11 2.42
N ILE A 141 2.62 -16.13 2.39
CA ILE A 141 2.42 -14.86 1.69
C ILE A 141 2.29 -15.02 0.18
N ASN A 142 3.09 -15.89 -0.42
CA ASN A 142 3.09 -16.09 -1.88
C ASN A 142 1.80 -16.73 -2.44
N MET A 143 0.90 -17.19 -1.58
CA MET A 143 -0.35 -17.83 -2.04
C MET A 143 -1.35 -16.86 -2.65
N VAL A 144 -1.23 -15.56 -2.41
CA VAL A 144 -2.01 -14.57 -3.15
C VAL A 144 -1.65 -14.64 -4.64
N SER A 145 -0.36 -14.52 -4.96
CA SER A 145 0.14 -14.67 -6.33
C SER A 145 -0.17 -16.03 -6.90
N GLY A 146 0.00 -17.11 -6.10
CA GLY A 146 -0.29 -18.47 -6.49
C GLY A 146 -1.76 -18.69 -6.90
N HIS A 147 -2.70 -18.28 -6.05
CA HIS A 147 -4.13 -18.42 -6.35
C HIS A 147 -4.56 -17.59 -7.56
N LEU A 148 -4.13 -16.32 -7.64
CA LEU A 148 -4.50 -15.47 -8.77
C LEU A 148 -3.96 -16.02 -10.10
N SER A 149 -2.73 -16.53 -10.11
CA SER A 149 -2.15 -17.16 -11.30
C SER A 149 -2.92 -18.41 -11.74
N ILE A 150 -3.34 -19.26 -10.78
CA ILE A 150 -4.16 -20.45 -11.07
C ILE A 150 -5.54 -20.03 -11.62
N MET A 151 -6.18 -19.06 -10.99
CA MET A 151 -7.54 -18.63 -11.38
C MET A 151 -7.58 -17.98 -12.77
N LYS A 152 -6.50 -17.29 -13.18
CA LYS A 152 -6.43 -16.54 -14.44
C LYS A 152 -5.50 -17.15 -15.48
N GLY A 153 -4.80 -18.25 -15.17
CA GLY A 153 -3.86 -18.89 -16.09
C GLY A 153 -2.60 -18.08 -16.37
N LEU A 154 -2.11 -17.31 -15.38
CA LEU A 154 -0.92 -16.48 -15.52
C LEU A 154 0.33 -17.32 -15.32
N GLN A 155 1.19 -17.45 -16.34
CA GLN A 155 2.33 -18.37 -16.37
C GLN A 155 3.70 -17.66 -16.38
N GLY A 156 3.70 -16.33 -16.29
CA GLY A 156 4.93 -15.53 -16.14
C GLY A 156 5.51 -15.61 -14.72
N PRO A 157 6.43 -14.70 -14.36
CA PRO A 157 7.02 -14.68 -13.03
C PRO A 157 5.95 -14.66 -11.92
N ASN A 158 6.12 -15.52 -10.90
CA ASN A 158 5.18 -15.66 -9.78
C ASN A 158 5.96 -15.54 -8.48
N ILE A 159 5.90 -14.37 -7.86
CA ILE A 159 6.68 -14.03 -6.66
C ILE A 159 5.84 -13.29 -5.61
N ALA A 160 6.39 -13.21 -4.40
CA ALA A 160 5.93 -12.33 -3.35
C ALA A 160 7.13 -11.67 -2.68
N VAL A 161 6.99 -10.37 -2.35
CA VAL A 161 7.98 -9.62 -1.59
C VAL A 161 7.42 -9.36 -0.21
N THR A 162 8.28 -9.36 0.81
CA THR A 162 7.92 -9.02 2.19
C THR A 162 8.99 -8.11 2.77
N THR A 163 8.62 -6.84 2.95
CA THR A 163 9.49 -5.79 3.50
C THR A 163 8.71 -4.85 4.42
N ALA A 164 7.92 -5.46 5.33
CA ALA A 164 7.08 -4.75 6.30
C ALA A 164 6.19 -3.69 5.60
N CYS A 165 6.21 -2.45 6.09
CA CYS A 165 5.37 -1.36 5.57
C CYS A 165 5.76 -0.90 4.15
N THR A 166 6.90 -1.34 3.63
CA THR A 166 7.39 -0.98 2.28
C THR A 166 7.05 -2.05 1.23
N THR A 167 6.43 -3.16 1.64
CA THR A 167 6.14 -4.32 0.79
C THR A 167 5.47 -3.94 -0.53
N GLY A 168 4.37 -3.19 -0.49
CA GLY A 168 3.63 -2.82 -1.71
C GLY A 168 4.46 -1.97 -2.68
N THR A 169 5.17 -1.00 -2.16
CA THR A 169 6.09 -0.13 -2.94
C THR A 169 7.22 -0.94 -3.58
N HIS A 170 7.88 -1.79 -2.81
CA HIS A 170 8.95 -2.65 -3.34
C HIS A 170 8.43 -3.63 -4.38
N THR A 171 7.27 -4.25 -4.13
CA THR A 171 6.67 -5.21 -5.07
C THR A 171 6.36 -4.55 -6.41
N ILE A 172 5.74 -3.37 -6.41
CA ILE A 172 5.41 -2.62 -7.63
C ILE A 172 6.69 -2.20 -8.37
N GLY A 173 7.67 -1.66 -7.64
CA GLY A 173 8.95 -1.24 -8.25
C GLY A 173 9.74 -2.40 -8.85
N MET A 174 9.80 -3.55 -8.16
CA MET A 174 10.47 -4.76 -8.66
C MET A 174 9.74 -5.36 -9.86
N ALA A 175 8.40 -5.41 -9.84
CA ALA A 175 7.60 -5.86 -10.97
C ALA A 175 7.80 -4.95 -12.20
N GLY A 176 7.86 -3.63 -12.00
CA GLY A 176 8.21 -2.68 -13.06
C GLY A 176 9.60 -2.95 -13.65
N ARG A 177 10.58 -3.28 -12.83
CA ARG A 177 11.91 -3.68 -13.31
C ARG A 177 11.88 -4.98 -14.12
N MET A 178 11.12 -5.99 -13.71
CA MET A 178 10.97 -7.22 -14.49
C MET A 178 10.46 -6.93 -15.91
N ILE A 179 9.47 -6.04 -16.05
CA ILE A 179 9.00 -5.60 -17.36
C ILE A 179 10.09 -4.82 -18.10
N ALA A 180 10.72 -3.85 -17.43
CA ALA A 180 11.74 -3.00 -18.04
C ALA A 180 12.95 -3.79 -18.59
N TYR A 181 13.30 -4.91 -17.94
CA TYR A 181 14.39 -5.79 -18.36
C TYR A 181 13.96 -6.96 -19.25
N GLY A 182 12.67 -7.16 -19.50
CA GLY A 182 12.16 -8.11 -20.46
C GLY A 182 11.76 -9.48 -19.90
N ASP A 183 11.70 -9.65 -18.59
CA ASP A 183 11.25 -10.92 -17.97
C ASP A 183 9.75 -11.16 -18.20
N ALA A 184 8.96 -10.09 -18.29
CA ALA A 184 7.52 -10.12 -18.57
C ALA A 184 7.11 -8.96 -19.48
N GLU A 185 5.93 -9.07 -20.11
CA GLU A 185 5.24 -7.96 -20.77
C GLU A 185 4.26 -7.27 -19.82
N VAL A 186 3.65 -8.06 -18.91
CA VAL A 186 2.66 -7.60 -17.94
C VAL A 186 2.96 -8.19 -16.57
N MET A 187 2.84 -7.38 -15.51
CA MET A 187 2.90 -7.83 -14.13
C MET A 187 1.68 -7.32 -13.36
N VAL A 188 0.97 -8.24 -12.73
CA VAL A 188 -0.09 -7.92 -11.76
C VAL A 188 0.59 -7.76 -10.41
N ALA A 189 0.74 -6.52 -9.92
CA ALA A 189 1.65 -6.22 -8.82
C ALA A 189 0.99 -5.38 -7.72
N GLY A 190 1.29 -5.70 -6.47
CA GLY A 190 0.75 -4.93 -5.35
C GLY A 190 1.05 -5.52 -3.98
N GLY A 191 0.17 -5.20 -3.03
CA GLY A 191 0.27 -5.66 -1.66
C GLY A 191 -1.10 -5.82 -1.00
N THR A 192 -1.15 -6.68 -0.01
CA THR A 192 -2.36 -7.01 0.75
C THR A 192 -2.03 -7.23 2.21
N GLU A 193 -2.98 -6.91 3.11
CA GLU A 193 -2.79 -7.12 4.55
C GLU A 193 -4.12 -7.28 5.27
N LYS A 194 -4.16 -8.19 6.25
CA LYS A 194 -5.25 -8.31 7.23
C LYS A 194 -4.65 -8.60 8.60
N ALA A 195 -4.21 -7.54 9.27
CA ALA A 195 -3.50 -7.62 10.54
C ALA A 195 -4.33 -7.12 11.74
N SER A 196 -5.57 -6.66 11.56
CA SER A 196 -6.48 -6.28 12.64
C SER A 196 -7.06 -7.50 13.36
N THR A 197 -6.17 -8.36 13.89
CA THR A 197 -6.46 -9.55 14.67
C THR A 197 -6.08 -9.30 16.14
N PRO A 198 -6.52 -10.17 17.10
CA PRO A 198 -6.07 -10.04 18.48
C PRO A 198 -4.55 -9.97 18.64
N MET A 199 -3.78 -10.85 17.97
CA MET A 199 -2.30 -10.82 18.04
C MET A 199 -1.73 -9.59 17.34
N GLY A 200 -2.27 -9.17 16.21
CA GLY A 200 -1.84 -7.97 15.50
C GLY A 200 -2.04 -6.71 16.34
N MET A 201 -3.25 -6.53 16.85
CA MET A 201 -3.58 -5.40 17.73
C MET A 201 -2.76 -5.43 19.03
N GLY A 202 -2.68 -6.58 19.68
CA GLY A 202 -1.93 -6.77 20.93
C GLY A 202 -0.42 -6.57 20.73
N GLY A 203 0.14 -7.10 19.64
CA GLY A 203 1.57 -6.97 19.32
C GLY A 203 2.01 -5.54 19.06
N PHE A 204 1.29 -4.81 18.23
CA PHE A 204 1.59 -3.40 17.98
C PHE A 204 1.30 -2.50 19.19
N ALA A 205 0.27 -2.81 19.99
CA ALA A 205 0.02 -2.11 21.25
C ALA A 205 1.14 -2.34 22.28
N ALA A 206 1.65 -3.57 22.39
CA ALA A 206 2.78 -3.90 23.25
C ALA A 206 4.07 -3.15 22.83
N ALA A 207 4.25 -2.93 21.53
CA ALA A 207 5.33 -2.11 20.98
C ALA A 207 5.11 -0.59 21.17
N LYS A 208 3.97 -0.18 21.76
CA LYS A 208 3.55 1.23 21.91
C LYS A 208 3.51 2.00 20.57
N ALA A 209 3.16 1.31 19.51
CA ALA A 209 3.15 1.86 18.15
C ALA A 209 1.78 2.42 17.75
N LEU A 210 0.69 1.98 18.41
CA LEU A 210 -0.69 2.36 18.08
C LEU A 210 -1.18 3.57 18.88
N SER A 211 -2.02 4.38 18.24
CA SER A 211 -2.80 5.41 18.92
C SER A 211 -3.79 4.78 19.90
N ASN A 212 -3.98 5.42 21.04
CA ASN A 212 -4.95 5.03 22.08
C ASN A 212 -6.18 5.93 22.15
N ARG A 213 -6.46 6.73 21.13
CA ARG A 213 -7.59 7.68 21.08
C ARG A 213 -8.92 6.97 20.86
N ASN A 214 -9.30 6.08 21.80
CA ASN A 214 -10.51 5.25 21.71
C ASN A 214 -11.83 6.03 21.72
N ASP A 215 -11.84 7.23 22.31
CA ASP A 215 -13.05 8.05 22.39
C ASP A 215 -13.39 8.76 21.09
N GLU A 216 -12.39 8.96 20.22
CA GLU A 216 -12.55 9.61 18.93
C GLU A 216 -11.73 8.86 17.85
N PRO A 217 -12.10 7.60 17.48
CA PRO A 217 -11.31 6.75 16.57
C PRO A 217 -11.00 7.42 15.23
N GLN A 218 -11.96 8.16 14.66
CA GLN A 218 -11.80 8.84 13.37
C GLN A 218 -10.79 9.99 13.42
N LYS A 219 -10.44 10.48 14.60
CA LYS A 219 -9.44 11.52 14.81
C LYS A 219 -8.08 10.98 15.27
N ALA A 220 -7.93 9.67 15.37
CA ALA A 220 -6.74 9.04 15.91
C ALA A 220 -5.55 9.13 14.95
N SER A 221 -5.76 8.84 13.66
CA SER A 221 -4.72 9.03 12.64
C SER A 221 -4.65 10.49 12.22
N ARG A 222 -3.56 11.15 12.64
CA ARG A 222 -3.38 12.60 12.49
C ARG A 222 -1.93 12.96 12.15
N PRO A 223 -1.46 12.58 10.95
CA PRO A 223 -0.08 12.82 10.55
C PRO A 223 0.31 14.30 10.69
N TRP A 224 1.52 14.52 11.24
CA TRP A 224 2.13 15.84 11.51
C TRP A 224 1.44 16.73 12.53
N ASP A 225 0.32 16.30 13.09
CA ASP A 225 -0.36 17.04 14.18
C ASP A 225 0.40 16.85 15.51
N LYS A 226 0.43 17.89 16.35
CA LYS A 226 1.11 17.86 17.66
C LYS A 226 0.57 16.79 18.60
N ASP A 227 -0.72 16.47 18.50
CA ASP A 227 -1.41 15.53 19.36
C ASP A 227 -1.43 14.09 18.83
N ARG A 228 -0.61 13.78 17.80
CA ARG A 228 -0.43 12.41 17.29
C ARG A 228 0.24 11.53 18.34
N ASP A 229 -0.26 10.31 18.52
CA ASP A 229 0.17 9.39 19.56
C ASP A 229 0.49 7.96 19.05
N GLY A 230 0.58 7.76 17.75
CA GLY A 230 0.84 6.47 17.11
C GLY A 230 0.00 6.26 15.86
N PHE A 231 0.27 5.19 15.14
CA PHE A 231 -0.50 4.89 13.93
C PHE A 231 -1.82 4.16 14.25
N VAL A 232 -2.73 4.16 13.30
CA VAL A 232 -3.95 3.35 13.31
C VAL A 232 -3.76 2.21 12.33
N LEU A 233 -3.95 0.96 12.79
CA LEU A 233 -3.84 -0.21 11.93
C LEU A 233 -4.97 -0.23 10.88
N GLY A 234 -4.66 -0.57 9.64
CA GLY A 234 -5.63 -0.73 8.56
C GLY A 234 -5.48 -2.06 7.83
N ASP A 235 -6.56 -2.54 7.24
CA ASP A 235 -6.63 -3.74 6.41
C ASP A 235 -7.00 -3.37 4.97
N GLY A 236 -6.59 -4.20 4.01
CA GLY A 236 -7.00 -4.05 2.62
C GLY A 236 -5.98 -4.58 1.62
N ALA A 237 -6.14 -4.19 0.37
CA ALA A 237 -5.24 -4.56 -0.72
C ALA A 237 -5.24 -3.50 -1.82
N GLY A 238 -4.09 -3.35 -2.47
CA GLY A 238 -3.96 -2.58 -3.69
C GLY A 238 -3.18 -3.38 -4.73
N VAL A 239 -3.69 -3.44 -5.94
CA VAL A 239 -3.06 -4.14 -7.06
C VAL A 239 -3.14 -3.28 -8.31
N LEU A 240 -2.02 -3.18 -9.02
CA LEU A 240 -1.93 -2.53 -10.32
C LEU A 240 -1.60 -3.57 -11.40
N VAL A 241 -2.12 -3.37 -12.60
CA VAL A 241 -1.58 -4.00 -13.79
C VAL A 241 -0.53 -3.06 -14.36
N LEU A 242 0.73 -3.51 -14.31
CA LEU A 242 1.87 -2.87 -14.95
C LEU A 242 2.09 -3.54 -16.30
N GLU A 243 2.36 -2.76 -17.34
CA GLU A 243 2.45 -3.24 -18.70
C GLU A 243 3.55 -2.53 -19.48
N GLU A 244 4.22 -3.23 -20.37
CA GLU A 244 5.16 -2.63 -21.31
C GLU A 244 4.41 -1.65 -22.22
N TYR A 245 4.98 -0.47 -22.45
CA TYR A 245 4.30 0.65 -23.11
C TYR A 245 3.85 0.35 -24.54
N GLU A 246 4.70 -0.24 -25.37
CA GLU A 246 4.35 -0.56 -26.77
C GLU A 246 3.33 -1.71 -26.84
N HIS A 247 3.39 -2.68 -25.90
CA HIS A 247 2.37 -3.71 -25.74
C HIS A 247 1.01 -3.09 -25.39
N ALA A 248 0.97 -2.18 -24.42
CA ALA A 248 -0.26 -1.49 -24.02
C ALA A 248 -0.87 -0.68 -25.18
N LYS A 249 -0.04 0.06 -25.93
CA LYS A 249 -0.46 0.82 -27.11
C LYS A 249 -1.00 -0.09 -28.22
N ALA A 250 -0.31 -1.19 -28.52
CA ALA A 250 -0.69 -2.11 -29.60
C ALA A 250 -2.10 -2.70 -29.40
N ARG A 251 -2.51 -2.93 -28.14
CA ARG A 251 -3.84 -3.42 -27.82
C ARG A 251 -4.87 -2.32 -27.53
N GLY A 252 -4.49 -1.04 -27.64
CA GLY A 252 -5.37 0.10 -27.35
C GLY A 252 -5.77 0.24 -25.88
N ALA A 253 -4.90 -0.15 -24.96
CA ALA A 253 -5.16 -0.07 -23.53
C ALA A 253 -5.33 1.38 -23.07
N ARG A 254 -6.21 1.58 -22.08
CA ARG A 254 -6.19 2.82 -21.30
C ARG A 254 -4.92 2.84 -20.45
N ILE A 255 -4.20 3.93 -20.48
CA ILE A 255 -2.99 4.15 -19.68
C ILE A 255 -3.31 5.22 -18.64
N TYR A 256 -3.17 4.89 -17.38
CA TYR A 256 -3.39 5.81 -16.26
C TYR A 256 -2.20 6.73 -16.01
N ALA A 257 -1.00 6.14 -15.99
CA ALA A 257 0.26 6.82 -15.73
C ALA A 257 1.43 5.95 -16.19
N GLU A 258 2.62 6.52 -16.28
CA GLU A 258 3.87 5.79 -16.49
C GLU A 258 4.64 5.67 -15.17
N LEU A 259 5.10 4.48 -14.82
CA LEU A 259 6.03 4.23 -13.72
C LEU A 259 7.44 4.54 -14.19
N VAL A 260 7.96 5.70 -13.84
CA VAL A 260 9.25 6.20 -14.37
C VAL A 260 10.40 6.03 -13.39
N GLY A 261 10.15 5.97 -12.09
CA GLY A 261 11.20 5.88 -11.08
C GLY A 261 10.88 4.95 -9.94
N PHE A 262 11.91 4.19 -9.51
CA PHE A 262 11.88 3.36 -8.32
C PHE A 262 13.21 3.46 -7.58
N GLY A 263 13.15 3.85 -6.31
CA GLY A 263 14.31 3.97 -5.44
C GLY A 263 14.15 3.18 -4.16
N MET A 264 15.23 2.59 -3.70
CA MET A 264 15.32 1.82 -2.45
C MET A 264 16.50 2.30 -1.62
N SER A 265 16.41 2.14 -0.30
CA SER A 265 17.52 2.32 0.63
C SER A 265 17.30 1.52 1.92
N GLY A 266 18.35 1.36 2.71
CA GLY A 266 18.26 0.85 4.08
C GLY A 266 18.81 1.88 5.07
N ASP A 267 18.16 2.03 6.24
CA ASP A 267 18.59 2.97 7.28
C ASP A 267 19.89 2.54 7.96
N ALA A 268 20.05 1.23 8.18
CA ALA A 268 21.13 0.66 8.99
C ALA A 268 21.26 1.33 10.37
N TYR A 269 20.12 1.57 11.04
CA TYR A 269 20.05 2.38 12.26
C TYR A 269 19.36 1.65 13.42
N HIS A 270 18.07 1.37 13.32
CA HIS A 270 17.26 0.75 14.37
C HIS A 270 16.13 -0.11 13.77
N MET A 271 15.67 -1.14 14.52
CA MET A 271 14.67 -2.06 14.00
C MET A 271 13.29 -1.44 13.74
N THR A 272 12.91 -0.38 14.45
CA THR A 272 11.57 0.23 14.34
C THR A 272 11.55 1.75 14.20
N ALA A 273 12.64 2.45 14.58
CA ALA A 273 12.72 3.90 14.54
C ALA A 273 13.56 4.38 13.35
N PRO A 274 13.12 5.40 12.60
CA PRO A 274 13.94 6.02 11.56
C PRO A 274 15.05 6.89 12.20
N PRO A 275 16.15 7.16 11.48
CA PRO A 275 17.08 8.21 11.85
C PRO A 275 16.36 9.56 11.93
N ALA A 276 16.72 10.38 12.94
CA ALA A 276 16.03 11.64 13.19
C ALA A 276 16.13 12.64 12.02
N ASP A 277 17.17 12.55 11.19
CA ASP A 277 17.38 13.40 10.01
C ASP A 277 16.64 12.91 8.76
N GLY A 278 15.98 11.76 8.82
CA GLY A 278 15.24 11.17 7.68
C GLY A 278 16.12 10.74 6.50
N ASN A 279 17.43 10.54 6.73
CA ASN A 279 18.39 10.27 5.65
C ASN A 279 18.06 9.01 4.84
N GLY A 280 17.56 7.94 5.46
CA GLY A 280 17.20 6.73 4.74
C GLY A 280 16.11 6.99 3.69
N GLY A 281 15.01 7.63 4.09
CA GLY A 281 13.94 8.05 3.17
C GLY A 281 14.45 9.00 2.10
N ALA A 282 15.30 9.97 2.47
CA ALA A 282 15.93 10.88 1.52
C ALA A 282 16.72 10.14 0.43
N ARG A 283 17.48 9.09 0.80
CA ARG A 283 18.21 8.28 -0.19
C ARG A 283 17.28 7.51 -1.11
N ALA A 284 16.18 6.95 -0.59
CA ALA A 284 15.19 6.27 -1.43
C ALA A 284 14.59 7.25 -2.47
N MET A 285 14.19 8.45 -2.04
CA MET A 285 13.67 9.48 -2.94
C MET A 285 14.72 9.91 -3.99
N LYS A 286 15.96 10.17 -3.58
CA LYS A 286 17.06 10.51 -4.52
C LYS A 286 17.31 9.41 -5.54
N ASN A 287 17.27 8.15 -5.11
CA ASN A 287 17.45 7.01 -6.00
C ASN A 287 16.28 6.88 -6.99
N ALA A 288 15.04 7.16 -6.57
CA ALA A 288 13.88 7.16 -7.47
C ALA A 288 13.96 8.29 -8.50
N ILE A 289 14.33 9.49 -8.08
CA ILE A 289 14.53 10.66 -8.95
C ILE A 289 15.62 10.38 -9.99
N LYS A 290 16.74 9.79 -9.55
CA LYS A 290 17.83 9.37 -10.44
C LYS A 290 17.38 8.31 -11.44
N ASP A 291 16.60 7.31 -11.00
CA ASP A 291 16.07 6.24 -11.87
C ASP A 291 15.08 6.79 -12.90
N ALA A 292 14.28 7.79 -12.52
CA ALA A 292 13.36 8.50 -13.40
C ALA A 292 14.08 9.44 -14.40
N GLY A 293 15.31 9.84 -14.13
CA GLY A 293 16.08 10.77 -14.97
C GLY A 293 15.52 12.17 -14.99
N ILE A 294 14.91 12.62 -13.89
CA ILE A 294 14.28 13.95 -13.75
C ILE A 294 15.00 14.82 -12.71
N ALA A 295 14.70 16.10 -12.70
CA ALA A 295 15.11 16.99 -11.63
C ALA A 295 14.08 16.95 -10.48
N PRO A 296 14.50 17.14 -9.21
CA PRO A 296 13.58 17.17 -8.07
C PRO A 296 12.44 18.19 -8.24
N GLU A 297 12.70 19.31 -8.88
CA GLU A 297 11.75 20.40 -9.13
C GLU A 297 10.57 20.02 -10.05
N GLN A 298 10.67 18.90 -10.74
CA GLN A 298 9.59 18.42 -11.61
C GLN A 298 8.50 17.66 -10.84
N ILE A 299 8.76 17.26 -9.59
CA ILE A 299 7.75 16.61 -8.73
C ILE A 299 6.85 17.68 -8.14
N GLY A 300 5.54 17.53 -8.30
CA GLY A 300 4.56 18.48 -7.78
C GLY A 300 3.71 17.95 -6.64
N TYR A 301 3.58 16.62 -6.51
CA TYR A 301 2.82 15.97 -5.44
C TYR A 301 3.60 14.80 -4.82
N ILE A 302 3.50 14.66 -3.49
CA ILE A 302 4.03 13.52 -2.74
C ILE A 302 2.91 12.92 -1.89
N ASN A 303 2.62 11.63 -2.11
CA ASN A 303 1.88 10.81 -1.16
C ASN A 303 2.90 10.29 -0.14
N ALA A 304 2.85 10.84 1.06
CA ALA A 304 3.83 10.56 2.10
C ALA A 304 3.57 9.24 2.81
N HIS A 305 4.62 8.70 3.43
CA HIS A 305 4.44 7.59 4.37
C HIS A 305 3.59 8.01 5.57
N GLY A 306 3.89 9.14 6.20
CA GLY A 306 3.06 9.88 7.17
C GLY A 306 2.14 9.01 8.03
N THR A 307 2.71 8.25 9.00
CA THR A 307 1.98 7.22 9.76
C THR A 307 1.26 7.75 11.00
N SER A 308 1.39 9.04 11.32
CA SER A 308 0.91 9.62 12.58
C SER A 308 1.74 9.18 13.80
N THR A 309 3.02 8.91 13.60
CA THR A 309 3.95 8.59 14.68
C THR A 309 4.79 9.81 15.09
N PRO A 310 5.10 9.98 16.39
CA PRO A 310 5.83 11.15 16.87
C PRO A 310 7.16 11.40 16.16
N LEU A 311 7.94 10.35 15.90
CA LEU A 311 9.28 10.47 15.28
C LEU A 311 9.25 10.37 13.75
N GLY A 312 8.40 9.48 13.20
CA GLY A 312 8.39 9.15 11.79
C GLY A 312 8.00 10.32 10.90
N ASP A 313 6.94 11.03 11.28
CA ASP A 313 6.35 12.09 10.47
C ASP A 313 7.31 13.28 10.27
N VAL A 314 8.00 13.69 11.35
CA VAL A 314 9.00 14.79 11.29
C VAL A 314 10.26 14.35 10.56
N ALA A 315 10.74 13.13 10.79
CA ALA A 315 11.90 12.60 10.07
C ALA A 315 11.68 12.56 8.56
N GLU A 316 10.49 12.19 8.12
CA GLU A 316 10.12 12.20 6.70
C GLU A 316 10.18 13.61 6.10
N LEU A 317 9.62 14.63 6.77
CA LEU A 317 9.71 16.02 6.30
C LEU A 317 11.13 16.54 6.23
N ARG A 318 11.98 16.21 7.21
CA ARG A 318 13.41 16.55 7.17
C ARG A 318 14.09 15.91 5.96
N GLY A 319 13.80 14.63 5.69
CA GLY A 319 14.26 13.93 4.50
C GLY A 319 13.81 14.63 3.22
N MET A 320 12.52 15.00 3.10
CA MET A 320 12.00 15.75 1.94
C MET A 320 12.71 17.11 1.78
N LYS A 321 12.84 17.89 2.86
CA LYS A 321 13.56 19.18 2.81
C LYS A 321 14.99 19.00 2.31
N SER A 322 15.68 17.93 2.70
CA SER A 322 17.07 17.64 2.25
C SER A 322 17.16 17.24 0.77
N VAL A 323 16.10 16.67 0.20
CA VAL A 323 16.03 16.26 -1.21
C VAL A 323 15.64 17.42 -2.11
N PHE A 324 14.60 18.17 -1.71
CA PHE A 324 13.94 19.18 -2.56
C PHE A 324 14.39 20.60 -2.30
N GLY A 325 15.13 20.86 -1.20
CA GLY A 325 15.61 22.20 -0.86
C GLY A 325 14.47 23.22 -0.83
N GLU A 326 14.64 24.38 -1.49
CA GLU A 326 13.61 25.42 -1.54
C GLU A 326 12.35 24.97 -2.31
N HIS A 327 12.45 24.01 -3.24
CA HIS A 327 11.30 23.47 -3.95
C HIS A 327 10.32 22.73 -3.02
N ALA A 328 10.78 22.24 -1.86
CA ALA A 328 9.91 21.61 -0.87
C ALA A 328 8.69 22.48 -0.49
N LYS A 329 8.85 23.81 -0.52
CA LYS A 329 7.75 24.76 -0.23
C LYS A 329 6.69 24.85 -1.33
N SER A 330 7.00 24.34 -2.51
CA SER A 330 6.08 24.30 -3.67
C SER A 330 5.38 22.96 -3.85
N LEU A 331 5.81 21.94 -3.09
CA LEU A 331 5.21 20.61 -3.13
C LEU A 331 3.86 20.60 -2.41
N MET A 332 2.90 19.90 -2.98
CA MET A 332 1.74 19.41 -2.23
C MET A 332 2.09 18.05 -1.64
N ILE A 333 1.92 17.89 -0.33
CA ILE A 333 2.25 16.67 0.39
C ILE A 333 1.01 16.25 1.18
N SER A 334 0.59 14.99 1.07
CA SER A 334 -0.48 14.51 1.94
C SER A 334 -0.25 13.08 2.43
N SER A 335 -0.84 12.76 3.58
CA SER A 335 -0.93 11.40 4.07
C SER A 335 -2.38 10.95 4.10
N THR A 336 -2.71 10.03 3.20
CA THR A 336 -4.02 9.40 3.14
C THR A 336 -4.23 8.37 4.25
N LYS A 337 -3.17 8.03 5.00
CA LYS A 337 -3.30 7.26 6.25
C LYS A 337 -4.12 7.97 7.32
N SER A 338 -4.29 9.28 7.22
CA SER A 338 -5.24 10.02 8.07
C SER A 338 -6.67 9.50 7.94
N MET A 339 -7.02 8.90 6.80
CA MET A 339 -8.35 8.37 6.47
C MET A 339 -8.41 6.84 6.47
N THR A 340 -7.38 6.18 5.94
CA THR A 340 -7.35 4.71 5.78
C THR A 340 -6.74 3.99 6.99
N GLY A 341 -5.97 4.67 7.83
CA GLY A 341 -5.02 4.02 8.70
C GLY A 341 -3.82 3.46 7.90
N HIS A 342 -2.96 2.74 8.58
CA HIS A 342 -1.74 2.16 8.02
C HIS A 342 -1.95 0.69 7.67
N LEU A 343 -2.04 0.37 6.38
CA LEU A 343 -2.29 -0.99 5.89
C LEU A 343 -1.02 -1.86 5.80
N LEU A 344 0.06 -1.49 6.48
CA LEU A 344 1.33 -2.24 6.51
C LEU A 344 1.80 -2.63 5.10
N GLY A 345 1.80 -3.94 4.78
CA GLY A 345 2.26 -4.43 3.47
C GLY A 345 1.40 -3.99 2.29
N ALA A 346 0.13 -3.67 2.51
CA ALA A 346 -0.74 -3.11 1.49
C ALA A 346 -0.62 -1.58 1.33
N ALA A 347 -0.04 -0.88 2.31
CA ALA A 347 -0.02 0.58 2.35
C ALA A 347 0.57 1.19 1.07
N GLY A 348 1.79 0.82 0.71
CA GLY A 348 2.45 1.36 -0.49
C GLY A 348 1.73 1.03 -1.79
N ALA A 349 0.97 -0.05 -1.83
CA ALA A 349 0.20 -0.43 -3.01
C ALA A 349 -1.06 0.43 -3.19
N ILE A 350 -1.86 0.65 -2.14
CA ILE A 350 -3.01 1.56 -2.23
C ILE A 350 -2.54 3.00 -2.45
N GLU A 351 -1.43 3.41 -1.86
CA GLU A 351 -0.85 4.75 -2.02
C GLU A 351 -0.29 4.99 -3.42
N ALA A 352 0.27 3.96 -4.07
CA ALA A 352 0.63 4.02 -5.49
C ALA A 352 -0.62 4.25 -6.37
N ILE A 353 -1.73 3.55 -6.11
CA ILE A 353 -3.00 3.77 -6.82
C ILE A 353 -3.52 5.19 -6.57
N ILE A 354 -3.51 5.65 -5.33
CA ILE A 354 -3.93 7.03 -4.97
C ILE A 354 -3.06 8.07 -5.70
N THR A 355 -1.75 7.84 -5.78
CA THR A 355 -0.82 8.72 -6.50
C THR A 355 -1.12 8.76 -8.00
N VAL A 356 -1.44 7.63 -8.61
CA VAL A 356 -1.87 7.53 -10.01
C VAL A 356 -3.19 8.27 -10.25
N LEU A 357 -4.16 8.13 -9.34
CA LEU A 357 -5.45 8.83 -9.42
C LEU A 357 -5.30 10.35 -9.20
N ALA A 358 -4.38 10.76 -8.31
CA ALA A 358 -4.05 12.18 -8.13
C ALA A 358 -3.46 12.79 -9.42
N LEU A 359 -2.60 12.06 -10.14
CA LEU A 359 -2.10 12.46 -11.46
C LEU A 359 -3.21 12.51 -12.51
N ARG A 360 -4.13 11.54 -12.53
CA ARG A 360 -5.27 11.50 -13.46
C ARG A 360 -6.14 12.75 -13.31
N ASP A 361 -6.52 13.05 -12.07
CA ASP A 361 -7.52 14.08 -11.77
C ASP A 361 -6.91 15.44 -11.42
N GLN A 362 -5.58 15.52 -11.30
CA GLN A 362 -4.85 16.74 -10.92
C GLN A 362 -5.36 17.34 -9.59
N VAL A 363 -5.53 16.47 -8.60
CA VAL A 363 -5.99 16.82 -7.25
C VAL A 363 -5.17 16.07 -6.22
N ALA A 364 -4.64 16.77 -5.22
CA ALA A 364 -4.02 16.17 -4.04
C ALA A 364 -5.10 15.85 -2.99
N PRO A 365 -5.25 14.60 -2.53
CA PRO A 365 -6.19 14.25 -1.45
C PRO A 365 -5.74 14.87 -0.13
N PRO A 366 -6.65 15.11 0.82
CA PRO A 366 -6.32 15.81 2.04
C PRO A 366 -5.57 14.93 3.06
N THR A 367 -4.86 15.59 3.96
CA THR A 367 -4.49 15.07 5.28
C THR A 367 -5.55 15.57 6.26
N ILE A 368 -6.47 14.70 6.69
CA ILE A 368 -7.47 15.08 7.69
C ILE A 368 -6.86 15.05 9.11
N ASN A 369 -7.55 15.67 10.07
CA ASN A 369 -7.14 15.73 11.49
C ASN A 369 -5.84 16.53 11.75
N LEU A 370 -5.34 17.27 10.78
CA LEU A 370 -4.18 18.17 10.95
C LEU A 370 -4.67 19.53 11.47
N ASP A 371 -5.08 19.55 12.74
CA ASP A 371 -5.67 20.74 13.38
C ASP A 371 -4.60 21.65 13.98
N ASN A 372 -3.56 21.07 14.55
CA ASN A 372 -2.43 21.74 15.20
C ASN A 372 -1.11 21.20 14.64
N PRO A 373 -0.61 21.73 13.52
CA PRO A 373 0.65 21.27 12.94
C PRO A 373 1.81 21.35 13.92
N ASP A 374 2.69 20.35 13.92
CA ASP A 374 3.94 20.38 14.67
C ASP A 374 4.83 21.53 14.17
N GLU A 375 5.70 22.07 15.02
CA GLU A 375 6.50 23.26 14.71
C GLU A 375 7.41 23.11 13.48
N GLU A 376 7.85 21.88 13.18
CA GLU A 376 8.66 21.58 12.01
C GLU A 376 7.85 21.36 10.73
N CYS A 377 6.51 21.36 10.83
CA CYS A 377 5.59 21.08 9.72
C CYS A 377 5.19 22.39 9.02
N ASP A 378 6.13 23.00 8.33
CA ASP A 378 6.03 24.30 7.63
C ASP A 378 5.85 24.16 6.09
N LEU A 379 5.52 22.94 5.62
CA LEU A 379 5.24 22.64 4.21
C LEU A 379 3.73 22.58 3.95
N ASP A 380 3.32 22.56 2.69
CA ASP A 380 1.93 22.36 2.29
C ASP A 380 1.53 20.88 2.44
N LEU A 381 0.94 20.55 3.58
CA LEU A 381 0.53 19.20 3.95
C LEU A 381 -0.93 18.88 3.56
N VAL A 382 -1.54 19.72 2.72
CA VAL A 382 -2.93 19.61 2.23
C VAL A 382 -3.93 19.35 3.38
N PRO A 383 -4.03 20.23 4.37
CA PRO A 383 -4.88 19.97 5.56
C PRO A 383 -6.36 19.99 5.18
N HIS A 384 -7.13 19.03 5.71
CA HIS A 384 -8.58 18.90 5.75
C HIS A 384 -9.29 18.75 4.39
N VAL A 385 -8.92 19.51 3.36
CA VAL A 385 -9.64 19.60 2.08
C VAL A 385 -8.72 19.25 0.91
N ALA A 386 -9.22 18.44 -0.02
CA ALA A 386 -8.50 18.13 -1.25
C ALA A 386 -8.16 19.41 -2.03
N LYS A 387 -6.96 19.45 -2.61
CA LYS A 387 -6.43 20.66 -3.26
C LYS A 387 -6.18 20.40 -4.74
N PRO A 388 -6.81 21.18 -5.64
CA PRO A 388 -6.46 21.14 -7.06
C PRO A 388 -5.00 21.50 -7.29
N GLY A 389 -4.36 20.83 -8.24
CA GLY A 389 -2.97 21.08 -8.60
C GLY A 389 -2.74 21.02 -10.09
N SER A 390 -1.49 21.22 -10.48
CA SER A 390 -1.01 20.97 -11.83
C SER A 390 0.39 20.37 -11.71
N PHE A 391 0.47 19.05 -11.81
CA PHE A 391 1.72 18.32 -11.65
C PHE A 391 1.87 17.22 -12.71
N GLU A 392 3.07 17.11 -13.28
CA GLU A 392 3.42 16.12 -14.28
C GLU A 392 3.93 14.83 -13.62
N TYR A 393 4.64 14.97 -12.48
CA TYR A 393 5.22 13.85 -11.74
C TYR A 393 4.71 13.88 -10.30
N ALA A 394 4.42 12.68 -9.79
CA ALA A 394 4.06 12.47 -8.39
C ALA A 394 4.88 11.32 -7.81
N LEU A 395 5.20 11.43 -6.52
CA LEU A 395 6.02 10.48 -5.78
C LEU A 395 5.21 9.86 -4.66
N SER A 396 5.41 8.56 -4.40
CA SER A 396 4.85 7.82 -3.26
C SER A 396 5.97 7.24 -2.42
N ASN A 397 5.95 7.48 -1.11
CA ASN A 397 6.93 7.02 -0.14
C ASN A 397 6.40 5.90 0.74
N SER A 398 7.26 4.93 1.05
CA SER A 398 7.01 3.93 2.09
C SER A 398 8.29 3.67 2.87
N PHE A 399 8.18 3.69 4.19
CA PHE A 399 9.29 3.43 5.12
C PHE A 399 8.84 2.36 6.12
N GLY A 400 9.63 1.31 6.29
CA GLY A 400 9.20 0.13 7.04
C GLY A 400 10.10 -0.24 8.21
N PHE A 401 9.56 -0.97 9.14
CA PHE A 401 10.33 -1.63 10.19
C PHE A 401 11.46 -2.46 9.56
N GLY A 402 12.61 -2.49 10.23
CA GLY A 402 13.86 -3.00 9.66
C GLY A 402 14.67 -1.93 8.92
N GLY A 403 14.17 -0.69 8.88
CA GLY A 403 14.82 0.43 8.20
C GLY A 403 14.80 0.29 6.68
N THR A 404 13.77 -0.33 6.12
CA THR A 404 13.60 -0.54 4.67
C THR A 404 12.79 0.60 4.07
N ASN A 405 13.30 1.25 3.03
CA ASN A 405 12.70 2.43 2.43
C ASN A 405 12.48 2.23 0.92
N GLY A 406 11.37 2.75 0.41
CA GLY A 406 11.03 2.71 -1.00
C GLY A 406 10.30 3.96 -1.45
N SER A 407 10.59 4.40 -2.68
CA SER A 407 9.89 5.50 -3.34
C SER A 407 9.57 5.13 -4.78
N LEU A 408 8.34 5.41 -5.21
CA LEU A 408 7.89 5.27 -6.59
C LEU A 408 7.62 6.64 -7.18
N ILE A 409 7.94 6.84 -8.47
CA ILE A 409 7.60 8.05 -9.20
C ILE A 409 6.76 7.66 -10.40
N PHE A 410 5.59 8.30 -10.50
CA PHE A 410 4.69 8.18 -11.64
C PHE A 410 4.67 9.49 -12.42
N LYS A 411 4.53 9.35 -13.75
CA LYS A 411 4.39 10.44 -14.69
C LYS A 411 3.00 10.43 -15.30
N ARG A 412 2.40 11.60 -15.43
CA ARG A 412 1.15 11.81 -16.20
C ARG A 412 1.38 11.48 -17.68
N VAL A 413 0.40 10.84 -18.31
CA VAL A 413 0.42 10.45 -19.74
C VAL A 413 -0.51 11.35 -20.53
#